data_b2d2b90f33217aeb7fb65f83652e0ae1
#
_entry.id   b2d2b90f33217aeb7fb65f83652e0ae1
#
_cell.length_a   1.000
_cell.length_b   1.000
_cell.length_c   1.000
_cell.angle_alpha   90.00
_cell.angle_beta   90.00
_cell.angle_gamma   90.00
#
_symmetry.space_group_name_H-M   'P 1'
#
loop_
_entity.id
_entity.type
_entity.pdbx_description
1 polymer ?
#
loop_
_entity_poly.entity_id
_entity_poly.type
_entity_poly.pdbx_seq_one_letter_code
_entity_poly.pdbx_strand_id
1 'polypeptide(L)'
;MTDPVDLTARLVRCPSVTPEEGGALVLLQDMLSDAGFECTRVDRGGISNLFARWGAKGAAKTFGFNGHTDVVPIGRREDWQHDPFGAEIDGGMMYGRGTTDMKSGVAAFAAAAMDFVTATPPDGAVVLAITGDEEGDSVDGTTALLDWMEAEGEKMSVCLVGEPTCPDHMGQMIKIGRRGSMSAWFTVEGKQGHSAYPHRALNPLPAMARLMDRLASHELDSGTDHFDPSTLAVVTIDTGNPATNVIPAKCSACVNIRFNDAHSGASLSEWLRAQAAEVDAAFGTTTDLKIKISGESFLTPPGYLSDLVANAVEAETGVKPEYSTTGGTSDARFVKNHCPVVEFGLVGQTMHAVDERVSVEQIGQLKAIYTRILQDYFA
;
A
#
# COMPACT_ATOMS: atom_id res chain seq x y z
N MET A 1 30.78 3.63 -4.08
CA MET A 1 29.36 3.59 -4.54
C MET A 1 28.72 2.31 -4.03
N THR A 2 27.58 2.44 -3.41
CA THR A 2 26.80 1.32 -2.85
C THR A 2 26.10 0.54 -3.96
N ASP A 3 26.27 -0.77 -3.99
CA ASP A 3 25.62 -1.63 -4.98
C ASP A 3 24.16 -1.89 -4.54
N PRO A 4 23.13 -1.40 -5.26
CA PRO A 4 21.74 -1.61 -4.89
C PRO A 4 21.29 -3.06 -5.09
N VAL A 5 21.94 -3.83 -5.97
CA VAL A 5 21.63 -5.25 -6.20
C VAL A 5 22.09 -6.10 -5.02
N ASP A 6 23.32 -5.86 -4.52
CA ASP A 6 23.82 -6.53 -3.31
C ASP A 6 22.96 -6.18 -2.10
N LEU A 7 22.60 -4.90 -1.93
CA LEU A 7 21.73 -4.47 -0.82
C LEU A 7 20.35 -5.11 -0.91
N THR A 8 19.75 -5.16 -2.11
CA THR A 8 18.49 -5.88 -2.33
C THR A 8 18.61 -7.34 -1.92
N ALA A 9 19.64 -8.03 -2.38
CA ALA A 9 19.85 -9.45 -2.06
C ALA A 9 20.00 -9.67 -0.54
N ARG A 10 20.70 -8.78 0.16
CA ARG A 10 20.83 -8.84 1.62
C ARG A 10 19.52 -8.61 2.33
N LEU A 11 18.70 -7.65 1.88
CA LEU A 11 17.37 -7.39 2.44
C LEU A 11 16.39 -8.55 2.19
N VAL A 12 16.42 -9.15 1.00
CA VAL A 12 15.57 -10.33 0.68
C VAL A 12 15.92 -11.51 1.57
N ARG A 13 17.19 -11.70 1.91
CA ARG A 13 17.65 -12.76 2.84
C ARG A 13 17.22 -12.54 4.30
N CYS A 14 16.67 -11.36 4.63
CA CYS A 14 16.01 -11.11 5.90
C CYS A 14 14.53 -11.51 5.79
N PRO A 15 14.08 -12.61 6.44
CA PRO A 15 12.72 -13.13 6.28
C PRO A 15 11.73 -12.32 7.12
N SER A 16 11.53 -11.06 6.76
CA SER A 16 10.68 -10.08 7.46
C SER A 16 9.20 -10.23 7.08
N VAL A 17 8.65 -11.42 7.28
CA VAL A 17 7.20 -11.66 7.10
C VAL A 17 6.46 -10.98 8.24
N THR A 18 5.54 -10.06 7.90
CA THR A 18 4.79 -9.28 8.91
C THR A 18 4.21 -10.18 10.02
N PRO A 19 4.41 -9.85 11.32
CA PRO A 19 4.97 -8.62 11.88
C PRO A 19 6.49 -8.67 12.19
N GLU A 20 7.19 -9.70 11.74
CA GLU A 20 8.59 -9.94 12.06
C GLU A 20 9.53 -9.03 11.24
N GLU A 21 10.53 -8.46 11.88
CA GLU A 21 11.53 -7.57 11.25
C GLU A 21 12.62 -8.34 10.49
N GLY A 22 12.94 -9.56 10.93
CA GLY A 22 13.84 -10.49 10.25
C GLY A 22 15.29 -10.01 10.06
N GLY A 23 15.71 -8.91 10.68
CA GLY A 23 17.05 -8.31 10.53
C GLY A 23 17.14 -7.23 9.43
N ALA A 24 16.07 -6.95 8.69
CA ALA A 24 16.09 -6.01 7.58
C ALA A 24 16.34 -4.56 8.02
N LEU A 25 15.67 -4.11 9.09
CA LEU A 25 15.84 -2.76 9.61
C LEU A 25 17.18 -2.59 10.36
N VAL A 26 17.70 -3.65 10.99
CA VAL A 26 19.06 -3.62 11.60
C VAL A 26 20.09 -3.41 10.51
N LEU A 27 20.00 -4.17 9.42
CA LEU A 27 20.89 -4.04 8.27
C LEU A 27 20.88 -2.61 7.69
N LEU A 28 19.71 -2.03 7.48
CA LEU A 28 19.58 -0.65 6.98
C LEU A 28 20.11 0.36 7.97
N GLN A 29 19.81 0.21 9.25
CA GLN A 29 20.30 1.10 10.30
C GLN A 29 21.82 1.15 10.33
N ASP A 30 22.49 0.00 10.29
CA ASP A 30 23.95 -0.09 10.32
C ASP A 30 24.55 0.64 9.09
N MET A 31 24.05 0.33 7.89
CA MET A 31 24.56 0.93 6.66
C MET A 31 24.33 2.45 6.58
N LEU A 32 23.15 2.90 6.98
CA LEU A 32 22.81 4.33 6.99
C LEU A 32 23.61 5.07 8.05
N SER A 33 23.82 4.49 9.24
CA SER A 33 24.66 5.06 10.29
C SER A 33 26.12 5.21 9.85
N ASP A 34 26.66 4.19 9.16
CA ASP A 34 28.02 4.24 8.59
C ASP A 34 28.17 5.35 7.52
N ALA A 35 27.08 5.68 6.84
CA ALA A 35 27.02 6.79 5.87
C ALA A 35 26.73 8.17 6.52
N GLY A 36 26.63 8.23 7.85
CA GLY A 36 26.45 9.46 8.62
C GLY A 36 25.00 9.90 8.84
N PHE A 37 24.03 9.01 8.65
CA PHE A 37 22.65 9.26 9.05
C PHE A 37 22.47 9.08 10.56
N GLU A 38 21.69 9.96 11.18
CA GLU A 38 21.15 9.76 12.52
C GLU A 38 19.96 8.81 12.42
N CYS A 39 20.08 7.62 13.02
CA CYS A 39 19.09 6.57 12.97
C CYS A 39 18.36 6.41 14.30
N THR A 40 17.04 6.30 14.29
CA THR A 40 16.18 6.08 15.45
C THR A 40 15.19 4.96 15.18
N ARG A 41 15.12 3.98 16.10
CA ARG A 41 14.06 2.96 16.06
C ARG A 41 12.79 3.56 16.66
N VAL A 42 11.68 3.40 15.94
CA VAL A 42 10.35 3.92 16.32
C VAL A 42 9.38 2.75 16.41
N ASP A 43 9.63 1.87 17.39
CA ASP A 43 8.86 0.63 17.53
C ASP A 43 7.54 0.92 18.27
N ARG A 44 6.44 0.34 17.80
CA ARG A 44 5.10 0.47 18.38
C ARG A 44 4.30 -0.81 18.19
N GLY A 45 3.52 -1.24 19.18
CA GLY A 45 2.59 -2.38 19.05
C GLY A 45 3.24 -3.72 18.69
N GLY A 46 4.55 -3.88 18.87
CA GLY A 46 5.30 -5.05 18.42
C GLY A 46 5.86 -4.94 16.98
N ILE A 47 5.55 -3.86 16.30
CA ILE A 47 6.08 -3.55 14.97
C ILE A 47 7.36 -2.73 15.11
N SER A 48 8.36 -3.07 14.32
CA SER A 48 9.62 -2.36 14.24
C SER A 48 9.64 -1.40 13.06
N ASN A 49 10.07 -0.16 13.31
CA ASN A 49 10.22 0.88 12.29
C ASN A 49 11.57 1.60 12.43
N LEU A 50 12.04 2.18 11.35
CA LEU A 50 13.30 2.91 11.31
C LEU A 50 13.09 4.31 10.72
N PHE A 51 13.46 5.33 11.49
CA PHE A 51 13.68 6.68 11.00
C PHE A 51 15.17 6.92 10.84
N ALA A 52 15.59 7.49 9.71
CA ALA A 52 16.97 7.88 9.48
C ALA A 52 17.04 9.26 8.81
N ARG A 53 17.87 10.18 9.35
CA ARG A 53 18.05 11.52 8.82
C ARG A 53 19.53 11.84 8.63
N TRP A 54 19.87 12.29 7.45
CA TRP A 54 21.12 12.97 7.17
C TRP A 54 20.87 14.48 7.05
N GLY A 55 21.76 15.29 7.59
CA GLY A 55 21.62 16.74 7.60
C GLY A 55 20.95 17.29 8.85
N ALA A 56 20.76 18.61 8.91
CA ALA A 56 20.26 19.27 10.11
C ALA A 56 18.75 19.05 10.31
N LYS A 57 18.34 18.79 11.55
CA LYS A 57 16.93 18.80 11.94
C LYS A 57 16.32 20.18 11.67
N GLY A 58 15.16 20.20 11.00
CA GLY A 58 14.48 21.44 10.65
C GLY A 58 15.09 22.19 9.47
N ALA A 59 15.93 21.54 8.66
CA ALA A 59 16.44 22.11 7.42
C ALA A 59 15.29 22.61 6.52
N ALA A 60 15.51 23.71 5.81
CA ALA A 60 14.49 24.34 4.95
C ALA A 60 14.08 23.46 3.77
N LYS A 61 15.01 22.68 3.23
CA LYS A 61 14.77 21.66 2.20
C LYS A 61 15.00 20.28 2.83
N THR A 62 13.97 19.44 2.88
CA THR A 62 14.07 18.06 3.37
C THR A 62 13.37 17.12 2.40
N PHE A 63 14.15 16.25 1.76
CA PHE A 63 13.61 15.20 0.89
C PHE A 63 13.36 13.94 1.71
N GLY A 64 12.09 13.48 1.74
CA GLY A 64 11.70 12.26 2.40
C GLY A 64 11.54 11.08 1.46
N PHE A 65 11.86 9.90 1.94
CA PHE A 65 11.51 8.62 1.34
C PHE A 65 10.76 7.77 2.36
N ASN A 66 9.65 7.18 1.92
CA ASN A 66 8.94 6.19 2.69
C ASN A 66 8.87 4.86 1.92
N GLY A 67 8.99 3.78 2.65
CA GLY A 67 8.91 2.43 2.13
C GLY A 67 8.85 1.41 3.25
N HIS A 68 8.67 0.14 2.89
CA HIS A 68 8.58 -0.95 3.84
C HIS A 68 9.59 -2.06 3.57
N THR A 69 9.91 -2.82 4.62
CA THR A 69 10.76 -4.01 4.53
C THR A 69 10.03 -5.28 4.93
N ASP A 70 8.85 -5.16 5.51
CA ASP A 70 7.98 -6.30 5.74
C ASP A 70 7.42 -6.84 4.43
N VAL A 71 7.00 -8.08 4.45
CA VAL A 71 6.50 -8.80 3.26
C VAL A 71 5.34 -9.69 3.63
N VAL A 72 4.43 -9.93 2.68
CA VAL A 72 3.35 -10.92 2.85
C VAL A 72 3.90 -12.34 3.02
N PRO A 73 3.13 -13.27 3.63
CA PRO A 73 3.50 -14.68 3.71
C PRO A 73 3.80 -15.29 2.32
N ILE A 74 4.74 -16.21 2.29
CA ILE A 74 5.18 -16.88 1.04
C ILE A 74 4.13 -17.85 0.46
N GLY A 75 3.09 -18.21 1.22
CA GLY A 75 2.21 -19.30 0.89
C GLY A 75 2.89 -20.67 1.12
N ARG A 76 2.65 -21.64 0.26
CA ARG A 76 3.25 -22.96 0.37
C ARG A 76 4.65 -22.95 -0.23
N ARG A 77 5.67 -23.37 0.54
CA ARG A 77 7.07 -23.39 0.10
C ARG A 77 7.28 -24.29 -1.13
N GLU A 78 6.53 -25.39 -1.21
CA GLU A 78 6.59 -26.34 -2.31
C GLU A 78 6.12 -25.81 -3.68
N ASP A 79 5.41 -24.68 -3.69
CA ASP A 79 4.99 -24.04 -4.94
C ASP A 79 6.12 -23.17 -5.53
N TRP A 80 7.15 -22.83 -4.75
CA TRP A 80 8.28 -22.00 -5.17
C TRP A 80 9.37 -22.85 -5.85
N GLN A 81 9.83 -22.41 -7.01
CA GLN A 81 10.97 -23.00 -7.72
C GLN A 81 12.31 -22.50 -7.14
N HIS A 82 12.35 -21.23 -6.72
CA HIS A 82 13.49 -20.61 -6.06
C HIS A 82 13.25 -20.49 -4.53
N ASP A 83 14.32 -20.31 -3.76
CA ASP A 83 14.16 -20.04 -2.32
C ASP A 83 13.53 -18.64 -2.13
N PRO A 84 12.38 -18.52 -1.44
CA PRO A 84 11.72 -17.22 -1.21
C PRO A 84 12.59 -16.17 -0.55
N PHE A 85 13.62 -16.60 0.19
CA PHE A 85 14.58 -15.70 0.87
C PHE A 85 16.03 -15.93 0.41
N GLY A 86 16.24 -16.62 -0.74
CA GLY A 86 17.55 -16.91 -1.29
C GLY A 86 18.19 -15.74 -2.03
N ALA A 87 17.38 -14.86 -2.59
CA ALA A 87 17.82 -13.82 -3.53
C ALA A 87 18.67 -14.39 -4.67
N GLU A 88 18.21 -15.50 -5.24
CA GLU A 88 18.89 -16.17 -6.35
C GLU A 88 18.75 -15.33 -7.62
N ILE A 89 19.83 -15.24 -8.40
CA ILE A 89 19.79 -14.54 -9.69
C ILE A 89 19.87 -15.60 -10.80
N ASP A 90 18.83 -15.66 -11.61
CA ASP A 90 18.76 -16.51 -12.79
C ASP A 90 18.21 -15.71 -13.98
N GLY A 91 18.86 -15.86 -15.15
CA GLY A 91 18.45 -15.16 -16.38
C GLY A 91 18.37 -13.63 -16.28
N GLY A 92 19.13 -13.01 -15.38
CA GLY A 92 19.08 -11.55 -15.13
C GLY A 92 17.96 -11.09 -14.23
N MET A 93 17.20 -12.03 -13.64
CA MET A 93 16.15 -11.77 -12.66
C MET A 93 16.61 -12.22 -11.27
N MET A 94 16.37 -11.40 -10.26
CA MET A 94 16.54 -11.77 -8.85
C MET A 94 15.21 -12.29 -8.32
N TYR A 95 15.19 -13.50 -7.77
CA TYR A 95 14.01 -14.17 -7.23
C TYR A 95 13.97 -14.08 -5.71
N GLY A 96 12.79 -13.86 -5.16
CA GLY A 96 12.53 -13.86 -3.71
C GLY A 96 11.37 -12.97 -3.31
N ARG A 97 10.74 -13.29 -2.19
CA ARG A 97 9.66 -12.50 -1.59
C ARG A 97 10.18 -11.12 -1.19
N GLY A 98 9.48 -10.06 -1.63
CA GLY A 98 9.87 -8.68 -1.40
C GLY A 98 10.87 -8.14 -2.43
N THR A 99 11.28 -8.92 -3.44
CA THR A 99 12.13 -8.40 -4.51
C THR A 99 11.47 -7.30 -5.32
N THR A 100 10.16 -7.42 -5.55
CA THR A 100 9.37 -6.40 -6.24
C THR A 100 8.73 -5.45 -5.24
N ASP A 101 8.15 -5.98 -4.17
CA ASP A 101 7.34 -5.27 -3.18
C ASP A 101 7.92 -5.40 -1.78
N MET A 102 8.68 -4.36 -1.26
CA MET A 102 9.32 -3.31 -2.04
C MET A 102 10.80 -3.14 -1.61
N LYS A 103 11.46 -4.26 -1.18
CA LYS A 103 12.85 -4.23 -0.67
C LYS A 103 13.84 -3.69 -1.71
N SER A 104 13.61 -3.92 -3.02
CA SER A 104 14.47 -3.35 -4.06
C SER A 104 14.30 -1.83 -4.18
N GLY A 105 13.08 -1.31 -3.99
CA GLY A 105 12.82 0.13 -3.93
C GLY A 105 13.56 0.79 -2.77
N VAL A 106 13.47 0.17 -1.57
CA VAL A 106 14.20 0.62 -0.38
C VAL A 106 15.71 0.57 -0.59
N ALA A 107 16.22 -0.55 -1.14
CA ALA A 107 17.66 -0.71 -1.42
C ALA A 107 18.17 0.31 -2.43
N ALA A 108 17.42 0.56 -3.50
CA ALA A 108 17.79 1.52 -4.53
C ALA A 108 17.85 2.95 -3.96
N PHE A 109 16.86 3.35 -3.14
CA PHE A 109 16.87 4.69 -2.53
C PHE A 109 17.96 4.82 -1.46
N ALA A 110 18.09 3.84 -0.56
CA ALA A 110 19.14 3.87 0.46
C ALA A 110 20.55 3.99 -0.19
N ALA A 111 20.80 3.20 -1.24
CA ALA A 111 22.08 3.27 -1.97
C ALA A 111 22.28 4.63 -2.67
N ALA A 112 21.23 5.18 -3.29
CA ALA A 112 21.27 6.51 -3.90
C ALA A 112 21.53 7.60 -2.86
N ALA A 113 20.82 7.57 -1.73
CA ALA A 113 20.95 8.56 -0.65
C ALA A 113 22.34 8.53 -0.02
N MET A 114 22.86 7.35 0.35
CA MET A 114 24.21 7.20 0.93
C MET A 114 25.30 7.72 0.00
N ASP A 115 25.22 7.35 -1.28
CA ASP A 115 26.19 7.82 -2.28
C ASP A 115 26.08 9.35 -2.51
N PHE A 116 24.87 9.87 -2.59
CA PHE A 116 24.61 11.29 -2.80
C PHE A 116 25.14 12.16 -1.66
N VAL A 117 24.81 11.84 -0.42
CA VAL A 117 25.24 12.65 0.73
C VAL A 117 26.74 12.58 0.97
N THR A 118 27.38 11.50 0.52
CA THR A 118 28.83 11.34 0.61
C THR A 118 29.58 12.13 -0.50
N ALA A 119 29.05 12.07 -1.74
CA ALA A 119 29.71 12.70 -2.89
C ALA A 119 29.39 14.18 -3.02
N THR A 120 28.15 14.58 -2.71
CA THR A 120 27.64 15.93 -2.87
C THR A 120 26.71 16.27 -1.70
N PRO A 121 27.27 16.53 -0.50
CA PRO A 121 26.48 16.88 0.68
C PRO A 121 25.50 18.04 0.39
N PRO A 122 24.18 17.86 0.49
CA PRO A 122 23.22 18.92 0.17
C PRO A 122 23.15 19.99 1.28
N ASP A 123 22.75 21.20 0.90
CA ASP A 123 22.26 22.21 1.87
C ASP A 123 20.78 21.88 2.20
N GLY A 124 20.60 20.92 3.09
CA GLY A 124 19.30 20.40 3.44
C GLY A 124 19.38 19.09 4.22
N ALA A 125 18.30 18.32 4.20
CA ALA A 125 18.25 17.02 4.85
C ALA A 125 17.62 15.95 3.94
N VAL A 126 18.09 14.71 4.10
CA VAL A 126 17.49 13.51 3.49
C VAL A 126 16.97 12.63 4.60
N VAL A 127 15.71 12.22 4.51
CA VAL A 127 15.01 11.40 5.51
C VAL A 127 14.57 10.09 4.86
N LEU A 128 14.80 8.97 5.55
CA LEU A 128 14.18 7.68 5.26
C LEU A 128 13.28 7.29 6.44
N ALA A 129 12.02 7.03 6.14
CA ALA A 129 11.00 6.52 7.05
C ALA A 129 10.60 5.12 6.59
N ILE A 130 11.19 4.08 7.20
CA ILE A 130 11.04 2.68 6.77
C ILE A 130 10.21 1.92 7.79
N THR A 131 9.09 1.37 7.34
CA THR A 131 8.14 0.63 8.17
C THR A 131 8.29 -0.88 8.05
N GLY A 132 7.77 -1.59 9.06
CA GLY A 132 7.58 -3.04 9.10
C GLY A 132 6.11 -3.47 9.18
N ASP A 133 5.15 -2.63 8.78
CA ASP A 133 3.69 -2.91 8.86
C ASP A 133 2.91 -2.30 7.68
N GLU A 134 3.45 -2.28 6.46
CA GLU A 134 2.66 -1.90 5.28
C GLU A 134 1.76 -3.05 4.83
N GLU A 135 2.30 -4.25 4.83
CA GLU A 135 1.66 -5.50 4.38
C GLU A 135 0.77 -6.14 5.46
N GLY A 136 0.75 -5.56 6.66
CA GLY A 136 -0.05 -6.00 7.79
C GLY A 136 -1.31 -5.16 8.01
N ASP A 137 -1.58 -4.84 9.28
CA ASP A 137 -2.74 -4.02 9.66
C ASP A 137 -2.55 -2.53 9.39
N SER A 138 -1.32 -2.09 9.12
CA SER A 138 -0.90 -0.70 8.86
C SER A 138 -1.32 0.29 9.98
N VAL A 139 -1.24 -0.17 11.22
CA VAL A 139 -1.63 0.60 12.41
C VAL A 139 -0.41 1.16 13.14
N ASP A 140 0.64 0.33 13.28
CA ASP A 140 1.83 0.64 14.08
C ASP A 140 3.10 0.83 13.23
N GLY A 141 2.94 0.93 11.91
CA GLY A 141 3.98 1.18 10.93
C GLY A 141 4.22 2.66 10.64
N THR A 142 3.99 3.09 9.43
CA THR A 142 4.19 4.49 8.97
C THR A 142 3.43 5.50 9.83
N THR A 143 2.27 5.17 10.38
CA THR A 143 1.56 6.04 11.32
C THR A 143 2.38 6.28 12.59
N ALA A 144 3.07 5.26 13.13
CA ALA A 144 3.94 5.42 14.30
C ALA A 144 5.13 6.33 13.98
N LEU A 145 5.74 6.18 12.79
CA LEU A 145 6.82 7.05 12.34
C LEU A 145 6.37 8.51 12.23
N LEU A 146 5.21 8.76 11.62
CA LEU A 146 4.69 10.11 11.43
C LEU A 146 4.29 10.77 12.75
N ASP A 147 3.65 10.04 13.68
CA ASP A 147 3.33 10.50 15.03
C ASP A 147 4.60 10.88 15.81
N TRP A 148 5.63 10.03 15.73
CA TRP A 148 6.92 10.28 16.36
C TRP A 148 7.64 11.48 15.73
N MET A 149 7.64 11.58 14.40
CA MET A 149 8.21 12.72 13.68
C MET A 149 7.56 14.03 14.10
N GLU A 150 6.23 14.06 14.24
CA GLU A 150 5.50 15.25 14.70
C GLU A 150 5.90 15.61 16.13
N ALA A 151 5.95 14.64 17.04
CA ALA A 151 6.33 14.82 18.44
C ALA A 151 7.77 15.34 18.60
N GLU A 152 8.69 14.83 17.78
CA GLU A 152 10.09 15.26 17.77
C GLU A 152 10.34 16.53 16.94
N GLY A 153 9.37 17.01 16.18
CA GLY A 153 9.53 18.16 15.28
C GLY A 153 10.38 17.84 14.04
N GLU A 154 10.46 16.57 13.64
CA GLU A 154 11.01 16.14 12.37
C GLU A 154 10.01 16.41 11.24
N LYS A 155 10.49 16.83 10.06
CA LYS A 155 9.62 17.19 8.94
C LYS A 155 10.23 16.74 7.62
N MET A 156 9.35 16.44 6.67
CA MET A 156 9.68 16.28 5.25
C MET A 156 9.02 17.43 4.48
N SER A 157 9.75 18.06 3.57
CA SER A 157 9.17 19.07 2.67
C SER A 157 8.38 18.44 1.53
N VAL A 158 8.84 17.29 1.08
CA VAL A 158 8.21 16.39 0.09
C VAL A 158 8.59 14.96 0.43
N CYS A 159 7.80 13.98 -0.05
CA CYS A 159 8.11 12.57 0.13
C CYS A 159 7.91 11.79 -1.17
N LEU A 160 8.83 10.86 -1.43
CA LEU A 160 8.70 9.83 -2.45
C LEU A 160 8.44 8.48 -1.75
N VAL A 161 7.40 7.77 -2.17
CA VAL A 161 7.16 6.38 -1.74
C VAL A 161 7.67 5.45 -2.82
N GLY A 162 8.48 4.47 -2.45
CA GLY A 162 9.22 3.62 -3.39
C GLY A 162 8.45 2.39 -3.89
N GLU A 163 7.12 2.41 -3.85
CA GLU A 163 6.24 1.33 -4.29
C GLU A 163 6.41 0.97 -5.77
N PRO A 164 6.24 -0.30 -6.17
CA PRO A 164 6.26 -0.71 -7.57
C PRO A 164 5.06 -0.13 -8.32
N THR A 165 5.28 0.91 -9.10
CA THR A 165 4.23 1.67 -9.77
C THR A 165 4.06 1.35 -11.26
N CYS A 166 5.11 0.79 -11.88
CA CYS A 166 5.12 0.55 -13.32
C CYS A 166 4.43 -0.76 -13.66
N PRO A 167 3.38 -0.78 -14.53
CA PRO A 167 2.69 -2.01 -14.88
C PRO A 167 3.52 -2.95 -15.80
N ASP A 168 4.21 -2.44 -16.82
CA ASP A 168 4.84 -3.28 -17.84
C ASP A 168 6.33 -3.02 -18.04
N HIS A 169 6.78 -1.75 -17.96
CA HIS A 169 8.18 -1.37 -18.15
C HIS A 169 8.57 -0.18 -17.26
N MET A 170 9.86 -0.08 -16.96
CA MET A 170 10.39 1.01 -16.14
C MET A 170 10.09 2.38 -16.76
N GLY A 171 9.69 3.31 -15.88
CA GLY A 171 9.38 4.68 -16.27
C GLY A 171 7.97 4.90 -16.79
N GLN A 172 7.14 3.85 -16.87
CA GLN A 172 5.80 3.97 -17.48
C GLN A 172 4.85 4.83 -16.64
N MET A 173 4.92 4.79 -15.29
CA MET A 173 3.89 5.35 -14.46
C MET A 173 4.39 5.89 -13.12
N ILE A 174 3.91 7.07 -12.74
CA ILE A 174 4.04 7.68 -11.41
C ILE A 174 2.66 7.72 -10.78
N LYS A 175 2.54 7.31 -9.52
CA LYS A 175 1.30 7.49 -8.76
C LYS A 175 1.30 8.86 -8.09
N ILE A 176 0.32 9.69 -8.44
CA ILE A 176 0.09 11.01 -7.84
C ILE A 176 -1.07 11.00 -6.85
N GLY A 177 -1.68 9.84 -6.64
CA GLY A 177 -2.78 9.63 -5.72
C GLY A 177 -3.21 8.16 -5.72
N ARG A 178 -4.11 7.83 -4.82
CA ARG A 178 -4.70 6.49 -4.70
C ARG A 178 -6.19 6.60 -4.41
N ARG A 179 -6.96 5.63 -4.91
CA ARG A 179 -8.37 5.49 -4.53
C ARG A 179 -8.47 5.10 -3.06
N GLY A 180 -9.53 5.54 -2.41
CA GLY A 180 -9.91 5.05 -1.10
C GLY A 180 -10.33 3.58 -1.17
N SER A 181 -10.28 2.92 -0.01
CA SER A 181 -10.67 1.51 0.13
C SER A 181 -11.46 1.30 1.40
N MET A 182 -12.59 0.61 1.28
CA MET A 182 -13.37 0.18 2.43
C MET A 182 -13.99 -1.19 2.21
N SER A 183 -14.20 -1.91 3.30
CA SER A 183 -14.94 -3.18 3.32
C SER A 183 -16.13 -3.07 4.26
N ALA A 184 -17.24 -3.67 3.87
CA ALA A 184 -18.46 -3.68 4.67
C ALA A 184 -19.01 -5.10 4.77
N TRP A 185 -19.24 -5.55 6.02
CA TRP A 185 -19.80 -6.86 6.34
C TRP A 185 -21.23 -6.69 6.82
N PHE A 186 -22.15 -7.31 6.10
CA PHE A 186 -23.56 -7.34 6.39
C PHE A 186 -23.92 -8.68 7.03
N THR A 187 -24.66 -8.66 8.13
CA THR A 187 -25.31 -9.84 8.69
C THR A 187 -26.79 -9.56 8.77
N VAL A 188 -27.56 -10.17 7.89
CA VAL A 188 -29.04 -10.07 7.89
C VAL A 188 -29.58 -11.12 8.82
N GLU A 189 -30.33 -10.71 9.83
CA GLU A 189 -30.98 -11.58 10.80
C GLU A 189 -32.46 -11.80 10.47
N GLY A 190 -32.85 -13.03 10.61
CA GLY A 190 -34.22 -13.50 10.45
C GLY A 190 -34.64 -14.43 11.58
N LYS A 191 -35.46 -15.40 11.27
CA LYS A 191 -35.93 -16.44 12.22
C LYS A 191 -35.90 -17.80 11.56
N GLN A 192 -35.14 -18.73 12.14
CA GLN A 192 -35.07 -20.11 11.67
C GLN A 192 -36.43 -20.79 11.68
N GLY A 193 -36.68 -21.64 10.69
CA GLY A 193 -37.88 -22.47 10.63
C GLY A 193 -37.84 -23.54 9.56
N HIS A 194 -38.88 -24.36 9.50
CA HIS A 194 -39.01 -25.40 8.49
C HIS A 194 -39.46 -24.79 7.16
N SER A 195 -38.82 -25.10 6.06
CA SER A 195 -39.08 -24.53 4.73
C SER A 195 -40.50 -24.79 4.22
N ALA A 196 -41.17 -25.89 4.70
CA ALA A 196 -42.58 -26.17 4.40
C ALA A 196 -43.56 -25.26 5.16
N TYR A 197 -43.11 -24.52 6.18
CA TYR A 197 -43.95 -23.62 6.99
C TYR A 197 -43.31 -22.21 7.04
N PRO A 198 -43.14 -21.54 5.88
CA PRO A 198 -42.45 -20.26 5.82
C PRO A 198 -43.09 -19.15 6.67
N HIS A 199 -44.39 -19.22 6.92
CA HIS A 199 -45.14 -18.28 7.77
C HIS A 199 -44.74 -18.34 9.26
N ARG A 200 -43.98 -19.34 9.70
CA ARG A 200 -43.44 -19.49 11.07
C ARG A 200 -42.01 -19.07 11.22
N ALA A 201 -41.36 -18.71 10.10
CA ALA A 201 -39.98 -18.27 10.00
C ALA A 201 -39.91 -16.84 9.49
N LEU A 202 -38.70 -16.25 9.53
CA LEU A 202 -38.37 -15.05 8.79
C LEU A 202 -37.08 -15.36 8.00
N ASN A 203 -37.22 -15.50 6.68
CA ASN A 203 -36.12 -15.91 5.83
C ASN A 203 -35.23 -14.70 5.50
N PRO A 204 -33.94 -14.64 5.96
CA PRO A 204 -33.04 -13.52 5.68
C PRO A 204 -32.50 -13.54 4.24
N LEU A 205 -32.55 -14.68 3.54
CA LEU A 205 -31.92 -14.84 2.23
C LEU A 205 -32.52 -13.93 1.14
N PRO A 206 -33.84 -13.76 1.01
CA PRO A 206 -34.43 -12.83 0.04
C PRO A 206 -34.02 -11.37 0.30
N ALA A 207 -33.90 -10.96 1.58
CA ALA A 207 -33.44 -9.64 1.96
C ALA A 207 -31.97 -9.44 1.56
N MET A 208 -31.09 -10.40 1.89
CA MET A 208 -29.67 -10.35 1.49
C MET A 208 -29.51 -10.33 -0.03
N ALA A 209 -30.23 -11.19 -0.76
CA ALA A 209 -30.18 -11.21 -2.23
C ALA A 209 -30.58 -9.84 -2.83
N ARG A 210 -31.65 -9.22 -2.30
CA ARG A 210 -32.09 -7.90 -2.72
C ARG A 210 -31.07 -6.82 -2.39
N LEU A 211 -30.45 -6.88 -1.22
CA LEU A 211 -29.42 -5.92 -0.81
C LEU A 211 -28.21 -6.01 -1.72
N MET A 212 -27.68 -7.20 -1.96
CA MET A 212 -26.52 -7.40 -2.84
C MET A 212 -26.79 -7.01 -4.29
N ASP A 213 -27.95 -7.33 -4.82
CA ASP A 213 -28.40 -6.92 -6.16
C ASP A 213 -28.43 -5.38 -6.30
N ARG A 214 -28.99 -4.68 -5.31
CA ARG A 214 -29.02 -3.21 -5.29
C ARG A 214 -27.64 -2.60 -5.24
N LEU A 215 -26.77 -3.11 -4.38
CA LEU A 215 -25.41 -2.59 -4.23
C LEU A 215 -24.58 -2.84 -5.50
N ALA A 216 -24.64 -4.06 -6.04
CA ALA A 216 -23.88 -4.45 -7.22
C ALA A 216 -24.34 -3.76 -8.52
N SER A 217 -25.64 -3.38 -8.58
CA SER A 217 -26.21 -2.70 -9.75
C SER A 217 -26.10 -1.18 -9.70
N HIS A 218 -25.65 -0.62 -8.54
CA HIS A 218 -25.58 0.83 -8.36
C HIS A 218 -24.27 1.37 -8.92
N GLU A 219 -24.36 2.32 -9.84
CA GLU A 219 -23.24 3.10 -10.32
C GLU A 219 -22.97 4.22 -9.32
N LEU A 220 -21.82 4.17 -8.63
CA LEU A 220 -21.47 5.12 -7.58
C LEU A 220 -21.16 6.51 -8.16
N ASP A 221 -20.42 6.55 -9.27
CA ASP A 221 -20.02 7.75 -10.01
C ASP A 221 -19.47 7.37 -11.39
N SER A 222 -19.15 8.37 -12.22
CA SER A 222 -18.58 8.18 -13.56
C SER A 222 -17.08 8.53 -13.63
N GLY A 223 -16.40 8.67 -12.50
CA GLY A 223 -15.01 9.11 -12.40
C GLY A 223 -14.86 10.62 -12.24
N THR A 224 -13.62 11.06 -12.06
CA THR A 224 -13.24 12.47 -11.95
C THR A 224 -12.06 12.76 -12.88
N ASP A 225 -11.54 13.99 -12.89
CA ASP A 225 -10.43 14.39 -13.79
C ASP A 225 -9.16 13.53 -13.63
N HIS A 226 -8.97 12.93 -12.45
CA HIS A 226 -7.77 12.17 -12.12
C HIS A 226 -8.05 10.73 -11.67
N PHE A 227 -9.30 10.34 -11.54
CA PHE A 227 -9.69 9.02 -11.06
C PHE A 227 -10.69 8.33 -11.98
N ASP A 228 -10.48 7.03 -12.16
CA ASP A 228 -11.49 6.15 -12.71
C ASP A 228 -12.75 6.11 -11.82
N PRO A 229 -13.90 5.64 -12.36
CA PRO A 229 -15.10 5.42 -11.56
C PRO A 229 -14.86 4.56 -10.32
N SER A 230 -15.56 4.89 -9.24
CA SER A 230 -15.58 4.05 -8.03
C SER A 230 -16.24 2.71 -8.34
N THR A 231 -15.72 1.66 -7.71
CA THR A 231 -16.17 0.29 -7.94
C THR A 231 -16.61 -0.38 -6.65
N LEU A 232 -17.68 -1.17 -6.71
CA LEU A 232 -18.14 -2.04 -5.64
C LEU A 232 -18.12 -3.49 -6.11
N ALA A 233 -17.49 -4.36 -5.33
CA ALA A 233 -17.48 -5.80 -5.56
C ALA A 233 -18.14 -6.52 -4.38
N VAL A 234 -19.10 -7.39 -4.66
CA VAL A 234 -19.58 -8.38 -3.67
C VAL A 234 -18.54 -9.48 -3.59
N VAL A 235 -17.91 -9.64 -2.40
CA VAL A 235 -16.77 -10.55 -2.21
C VAL A 235 -17.21 -11.91 -1.71
N THR A 236 -18.17 -11.95 -0.77
CA THR A 236 -18.73 -13.18 -0.25
C THR A 236 -20.23 -13.05 0.00
N ILE A 237 -20.95 -14.17 -0.15
CA ILE A 237 -22.32 -14.37 0.38
C ILE A 237 -22.34 -15.76 1.00
N ASP A 238 -22.62 -15.86 2.30
CA ASP A 238 -22.53 -17.10 3.04
C ASP A 238 -23.70 -17.26 4.05
N THR A 239 -24.19 -18.48 4.17
CA THR A 239 -25.22 -18.83 5.14
C THR A 239 -24.77 -19.88 6.13
N GLY A 240 -23.75 -20.68 5.80
CA GLY A 240 -23.33 -21.85 6.55
C GLY A 240 -24.46 -22.89 6.77
N ASN A 241 -25.52 -22.87 5.96
CA ASN A 241 -26.71 -23.75 6.12
C ASN A 241 -26.59 -24.98 5.21
N PRO A 242 -26.26 -26.17 5.74
CA PRO A 242 -26.17 -27.40 4.96
C PRO A 242 -27.56 -28.09 4.73
N ALA A 243 -28.62 -27.66 5.41
CA ALA A 243 -29.91 -28.34 5.42
C ALA A 243 -30.89 -27.73 4.40
N THR A 244 -31.40 -28.54 3.49
CA THR A 244 -32.29 -28.10 2.40
C THR A 244 -33.71 -27.78 2.84
N ASN A 245 -34.12 -28.28 4.01
CA ASN A 245 -35.46 -28.11 4.57
C ASN A 245 -35.54 -27.15 5.77
N VAL A 246 -34.43 -26.39 6.02
CA VAL A 246 -34.37 -25.41 7.10
C VAL A 246 -34.11 -24.02 6.49
N ILE A 247 -34.96 -23.06 6.87
CA ILE A 247 -34.69 -21.63 6.65
C ILE A 247 -33.66 -21.19 7.70
N PRO A 248 -32.50 -20.60 7.33
CA PRO A 248 -31.49 -20.20 8.31
C PRO A 248 -31.94 -19.00 9.14
N ALA A 249 -31.37 -18.85 10.35
CA ALA A 249 -31.66 -17.70 11.21
C ALA A 249 -30.94 -16.41 10.72
N LYS A 250 -29.84 -16.56 10.00
CA LYS A 250 -29.03 -15.41 9.48
C LYS A 250 -28.28 -15.79 8.23
N CYS A 251 -27.85 -14.79 7.49
CA CYS A 251 -26.86 -14.90 6.43
C CYS A 251 -25.94 -13.68 6.43
N SER A 252 -24.73 -13.83 5.91
CA SER A 252 -23.74 -12.78 5.85
C SER A 252 -23.23 -12.55 4.44
N ALA A 253 -22.78 -11.33 4.16
CA ALA A 253 -22.11 -10.96 2.92
C ALA A 253 -21.03 -9.92 3.22
N CYS A 254 -20.03 -9.84 2.34
CA CYS A 254 -19.02 -8.79 2.36
C CYS A 254 -18.96 -8.10 1.01
N VAL A 255 -18.85 -6.78 1.03
CA VAL A 255 -18.52 -5.98 -0.15
C VAL A 255 -17.22 -5.22 0.08
N ASN A 256 -16.46 -5.01 -1.00
CA ASN A 256 -15.31 -4.10 -1.02
C ASN A 256 -15.59 -2.97 -1.99
N ILE A 257 -15.31 -1.72 -1.57
CA ILE A 257 -15.46 -0.53 -2.39
C ILE A 257 -14.10 0.12 -2.57
N ARG A 258 -13.74 0.41 -3.82
CA ARG A 258 -12.64 1.28 -4.19
C ARG A 258 -13.23 2.59 -4.70
N PHE A 259 -12.97 3.69 -4.01
CA PHE A 259 -13.65 4.95 -4.27
C PHE A 259 -12.68 6.09 -4.57
N ASN A 260 -13.11 6.98 -5.44
CA ASN A 260 -12.40 8.19 -5.85
C ASN A 260 -12.71 9.38 -4.92
N ASP A 261 -12.25 10.57 -5.29
CA ASP A 261 -12.39 11.79 -4.52
C ASP A 261 -13.79 12.44 -4.58
N ALA A 262 -14.74 11.88 -5.34
CA ALA A 262 -16.15 12.24 -5.29
C ALA A 262 -16.83 11.71 -4.01
N HIS A 263 -16.20 10.73 -3.34
CA HIS A 263 -16.73 10.09 -2.13
C HIS A 263 -15.77 10.17 -0.96
N SER A 264 -16.29 9.89 0.22
CA SER A 264 -15.52 9.62 1.43
C SER A 264 -16.00 8.32 2.06
N GLY A 265 -15.17 7.69 2.90
CA GLY A 265 -15.57 6.53 3.68
C GLY A 265 -16.81 6.81 4.54
N ALA A 266 -16.96 8.05 5.05
CA ALA A 266 -18.14 8.47 5.80
C ALA A 266 -19.40 8.51 4.92
N SER A 267 -19.37 9.16 3.75
CA SER A 267 -20.53 9.26 2.85
C SER A 267 -20.98 7.89 2.35
N LEU A 268 -20.05 7.02 1.97
CA LEU A 268 -20.35 5.65 1.56
C LEU A 268 -20.88 4.80 2.71
N SER A 269 -20.40 5.01 3.93
CA SER A 269 -20.94 4.33 5.12
C SER A 269 -22.38 4.70 5.40
N GLU A 270 -22.75 5.97 5.25
CA GLU A 270 -24.13 6.44 5.37
C GLU A 270 -25.02 5.84 4.29
N TRP A 271 -24.54 5.84 3.04
CA TRP A 271 -25.26 5.23 1.91
C TRP A 271 -25.51 3.73 2.14
N LEU A 272 -24.50 2.97 2.57
CA LEU A 272 -24.65 1.54 2.85
C LEU A 272 -25.67 1.26 3.96
N ARG A 273 -25.66 2.08 5.04
CA ARG A 273 -26.65 1.97 6.12
C ARG A 273 -28.07 2.27 5.62
N ALA A 274 -28.22 3.28 4.77
CA ALA A 274 -29.52 3.61 4.18
C ALA A 274 -30.05 2.46 3.30
N GLN A 275 -29.19 1.85 2.46
CA GLN A 275 -29.57 0.70 1.63
C GLN A 275 -30.01 -0.49 2.46
N ALA A 276 -29.30 -0.81 3.54
CA ALA A 276 -29.67 -1.88 4.46
C ALA A 276 -31.01 -1.60 5.15
N ALA A 277 -31.21 -0.39 5.67
CA ALA A 277 -32.45 0.00 6.35
C ALA A 277 -33.69 -0.07 5.45
N GLU A 278 -33.58 0.33 4.18
CA GLU A 278 -34.68 0.22 3.21
C GLU A 278 -35.05 -1.25 2.94
N VAL A 279 -34.06 -2.14 2.83
CA VAL A 279 -34.30 -3.57 2.62
C VAL A 279 -34.92 -4.18 3.88
N ASP A 280 -34.40 -3.86 5.07
CA ASP A 280 -34.94 -4.33 6.34
C ASP A 280 -36.44 -3.94 6.51
N ALA A 281 -36.77 -2.69 6.18
CA ALA A 281 -38.15 -2.22 6.20
C ALA A 281 -39.07 -2.99 5.24
N ALA A 282 -38.56 -3.39 4.07
CA ALA A 282 -39.33 -4.12 3.07
C ALA A 282 -39.52 -5.61 3.42
N PHE A 283 -38.56 -6.22 4.12
CA PHE A 283 -38.57 -7.67 4.42
C PHE A 283 -38.85 -8.00 5.89
N GLY A 284 -38.87 -7.00 6.77
CA GLY A 284 -39.02 -7.17 8.21
C GLY A 284 -37.82 -7.81 8.90
N THR A 285 -36.65 -7.74 8.29
CA THR A 285 -35.38 -8.23 8.79
C THR A 285 -34.63 -7.17 9.62
N THR A 286 -33.48 -7.51 10.16
CA THR A 286 -32.57 -6.59 10.79
C THR A 286 -31.15 -6.87 10.29
N THR A 287 -30.43 -5.83 9.88
CA THR A 287 -29.07 -5.95 9.36
C THR A 287 -28.08 -5.34 10.32
N ASP A 288 -27.15 -6.15 10.85
CA ASP A 288 -25.91 -5.66 11.47
C ASP A 288 -24.90 -5.34 10.38
N LEU A 289 -24.30 -4.14 10.44
CA LEU A 289 -23.34 -3.64 9.45
C LEU A 289 -22.06 -3.19 10.12
N LYS A 290 -20.97 -3.91 9.84
CA LYS A 290 -19.61 -3.55 10.25
C LYS A 290 -18.86 -2.98 9.05
N ILE A 291 -18.13 -1.87 9.26
CA ILE A 291 -17.40 -1.18 8.21
C ILE A 291 -15.96 -0.99 8.67
N LYS A 292 -15.00 -1.29 7.79
CA LYS A 292 -13.58 -0.95 7.94
C LYS A 292 -13.20 -0.05 6.76
N ILE A 293 -12.79 1.18 7.02
CA ILE A 293 -12.19 2.09 6.05
C ILE A 293 -10.69 1.89 6.16
N SER A 294 -10.06 1.36 5.10
CA SER A 294 -8.61 1.13 5.06
C SER A 294 -7.83 2.39 4.70
N GLY A 295 -8.47 3.33 4.00
CA GLY A 295 -7.89 4.63 3.65
C GLY A 295 -8.86 5.45 2.82
N GLU A 296 -8.76 6.77 2.96
CA GLU A 296 -9.44 7.73 2.10
C GLU A 296 -8.70 7.87 0.77
N SER A 297 -9.42 8.25 -0.28
CA SER A 297 -8.79 8.66 -1.53
C SER A 297 -7.94 9.91 -1.32
N PHE A 298 -6.88 10.05 -2.09
CA PHE A 298 -6.08 11.26 -2.10
C PHE A 298 -5.48 11.53 -3.47
N LEU A 299 -5.19 12.80 -3.69
CA LEU A 299 -4.49 13.32 -4.85
C LEU A 299 -3.44 14.33 -4.40
N THR A 300 -2.20 14.18 -4.84
CA THR A 300 -1.23 15.27 -4.92
C THR A 300 -1.38 15.88 -6.30
N PRO A 301 -1.92 17.09 -6.42
CA PRO A 301 -2.10 17.71 -7.73
C PRO A 301 -0.77 17.75 -8.51
N PRO A 302 -0.79 17.50 -9.84
CA PRO A 302 0.39 17.66 -10.67
C PRO A 302 1.08 19.02 -10.43
N GLY A 303 2.41 19.01 -10.32
CA GLY A 303 3.22 20.21 -10.04
C GLY A 303 4.65 19.86 -9.71
N TYR A 304 5.33 20.70 -8.91
CA TYR A 304 6.77 20.63 -8.68
C TYR A 304 7.29 19.21 -8.39
N LEU A 305 6.68 18.49 -7.43
CA LEU A 305 7.17 17.15 -7.04
C LEU A 305 6.95 16.10 -8.13
N SER A 306 5.75 16.05 -8.72
CA SER A 306 5.46 15.11 -9.81
C SER A 306 6.32 15.38 -11.05
N ASP A 307 6.54 16.68 -11.37
CA ASP A 307 7.38 17.09 -12.50
C ASP A 307 8.85 16.76 -12.25
N LEU A 308 9.34 16.98 -11.03
CA LEU A 308 10.70 16.60 -10.61
C LEU A 308 10.95 15.11 -10.84
N VAL A 309 10.05 14.27 -10.35
CA VAL A 309 10.14 12.81 -10.53
C VAL A 309 10.01 12.42 -12.00
N ALA A 310 9.03 13.00 -12.72
CA ALA A 310 8.83 12.71 -14.14
C ALA A 310 10.03 13.05 -15.01
N ASN A 311 10.63 14.21 -14.78
CA ASN A 311 11.84 14.64 -15.50
C ASN A 311 13.03 13.71 -15.24
N ALA A 312 13.22 13.28 -13.98
CA ALA A 312 14.27 12.32 -13.65
C ALA A 312 14.03 10.95 -14.30
N VAL A 313 12.79 10.47 -14.31
CA VAL A 313 12.40 9.22 -14.97
C VAL A 313 12.66 9.31 -16.47
N GLU A 314 12.18 10.37 -17.14
CA GLU A 314 12.36 10.56 -18.58
C GLU A 314 13.84 10.66 -18.95
N ALA A 315 14.64 11.35 -18.15
CA ALA A 315 16.08 11.50 -18.39
C ALA A 315 16.85 10.17 -18.32
N GLU A 316 16.47 9.26 -17.41
CA GLU A 316 17.16 7.99 -17.19
C GLU A 316 16.58 6.82 -18.03
N THR A 317 15.31 6.91 -18.44
CA THR A 317 14.64 5.82 -19.16
C THR A 317 14.32 6.16 -20.63
N GLY A 318 14.27 7.45 -20.97
CA GLY A 318 13.73 7.92 -22.24
C GLY A 318 12.20 7.82 -22.35
N VAL A 319 11.50 7.41 -21.27
CA VAL A 319 10.06 7.26 -21.18
C VAL A 319 9.46 8.40 -20.38
N LYS A 320 8.51 9.12 -20.97
CA LYS A 320 7.71 10.10 -20.23
C LYS A 320 6.61 9.38 -19.44
N PRO A 321 6.64 9.42 -18.09
CA PRO A 321 5.69 8.66 -17.28
C PRO A 321 4.27 9.23 -17.37
N GLU A 322 3.30 8.33 -17.24
CA GLU A 322 1.89 8.67 -17.03
C GLU A 322 1.66 8.99 -15.54
N TYR A 323 0.88 10.01 -15.24
CA TYR A 323 0.37 10.29 -13.91
C TYR A 323 -0.91 9.49 -13.66
N SER A 324 -0.95 8.73 -12.58
CA SER A 324 -2.04 7.78 -12.32
C SER A 324 -2.44 7.75 -10.85
N THR A 325 -3.69 7.35 -10.62
CA THR A 325 -4.27 7.11 -9.29
C THR A 325 -4.76 5.67 -9.13
N THR A 326 -4.47 4.80 -10.12
CA THR A 326 -4.90 3.39 -10.14
C THR A 326 -4.10 2.52 -9.17
N GLY A 327 -4.60 1.32 -8.90
CA GLY A 327 -3.94 0.30 -8.06
C GLY A 327 -4.53 0.17 -6.66
N GLY A 328 -3.78 -0.55 -5.80
CA GLY A 328 -4.11 -0.76 -4.39
C GLY A 328 -3.87 0.49 -3.54
N THR A 329 -4.02 0.35 -2.23
CA THR A 329 -3.60 1.36 -1.26
C THR A 329 -2.08 1.25 -1.01
N SER A 330 -1.47 2.31 -0.48
CA SER A 330 -0.08 2.35 -0.02
C SER A 330 0.04 3.28 1.17
N ASP A 331 1.17 3.30 1.83
CA ASP A 331 1.44 4.19 2.96
C ASP A 331 1.48 5.69 2.59
N ALA A 332 1.54 6.02 1.31
CA ALA A 332 1.32 7.40 0.84
C ALA A 332 -0.01 8.00 1.36
N ARG A 333 -1.01 7.16 1.65
CA ARG A 333 -2.29 7.56 2.28
C ARG A 333 -2.12 8.23 3.66
N PHE A 334 -1.06 7.91 4.37
CA PHE A 334 -0.73 8.52 5.66
C PHE A 334 0.20 9.73 5.47
N VAL A 335 1.23 9.57 4.65
CA VAL A 335 2.25 10.60 4.37
C VAL A 335 1.64 11.88 3.80
N LYS A 336 0.60 11.78 2.97
CA LYS A 336 -0.12 12.91 2.35
C LYS A 336 -0.62 13.97 3.34
N ASN A 337 -0.83 13.59 4.61
CA ASN A 337 -1.30 14.50 5.64
C ASN A 337 -0.17 15.35 6.24
N HIS A 338 1.08 15.03 5.93
CA HIS A 338 2.29 15.67 6.46
C HIS A 338 3.04 16.48 5.41
N CYS A 339 3.11 16.00 4.17
CA CYS A 339 3.75 16.70 3.05
C CYS A 339 3.21 16.21 1.69
N PRO A 340 3.47 16.95 0.59
CA PRO A 340 3.24 16.44 -0.76
C PRO A 340 3.95 15.11 -0.99
N VAL A 341 3.25 14.13 -1.58
CA VAL A 341 3.75 12.78 -1.80
C VAL A 341 3.41 12.28 -3.19
N VAL A 342 4.37 11.61 -3.82
CA VAL A 342 4.18 10.82 -5.05
C VAL A 342 4.83 9.46 -4.87
N GLU A 343 4.45 8.50 -5.71
CA GLU A 343 5.02 7.15 -5.65
C GLU A 343 5.65 6.80 -6.98
N PHE A 344 6.84 6.23 -6.92
CA PHE A 344 7.53 5.72 -8.09
C PHE A 344 8.51 4.60 -7.71
N GLY A 345 8.45 3.50 -8.45
CA GLY A 345 9.36 2.36 -8.28
C GLY A 345 9.33 1.40 -9.47
N LEU A 346 9.56 0.15 -9.17
CA LEU A 346 9.78 -0.93 -10.13
C LEU A 346 8.52 -1.37 -10.87
N VAL A 347 8.69 -2.35 -11.76
CA VAL A 347 7.61 -3.05 -12.44
C VAL A 347 6.97 -4.05 -11.50
N GLY A 348 5.65 -3.91 -11.29
CA GLY A 348 4.89 -4.60 -10.24
C GLY A 348 4.27 -5.95 -10.63
N GLN A 349 4.66 -6.57 -11.77
CA GLN A 349 3.95 -7.73 -12.33
C GLN A 349 3.94 -8.98 -11.46
N THR A 350 4.91 -9.13 -10.55
CA THR A 350 5.06 -10.34 -9.74
C THR A 350 4.84 -10.10 -8.24
N MET A 351 4.33 -8.92 -7.86
CA MET A 351 3.96 -8.63 -6.47
C MET A 351 3.07 -9.73 -5.91
N HIS A 352 3.35 -10.19 -4.68
CA HIS A 352 2.61 -11.20 -3.94
C HIS A 352 2.53 -12.59 -4.62
N ALA A 353 3.12 -12.76 -5.81
CA ALA A 353 3.11 -14.04 -6.52
C ALA A 353 4.12 -15.03 -5.93
N VAL A 354 3.94 -16.31 -6.23
CA VAL A 354 4.98 -17.33 -6.12
C VAL A 354 6.06 -17.01 -7.15
N ASP A 355 7.32 -17.27 -6.81
CA ASP A 355 8.48 -16.89 -7.62
C ASP A 355 8.48 -15.39 -7.99
N GLU A 356 8.15 -14.54 -7.01
CA GLU A 356 8.29 -13.09 -7.10
C GLU A 356 9.73 -12.76 -7.53
N ARG A 357 9.86 -11.82 -8.46
CA ARG A 357 11.16 -11.50 -9.07
C ARG A 357 11.22 -10.10 -9.63
N VAL A 358 12.43 -9.57 -9.74
CA VAL A 358 12.73 -8.27 -10.31
C VAL A 358 13.92 -8.35 -11.26
N SER A 359 13.94 -7.53 -12.31
CA SER A 359 15.12 -7.41 -13.17
C SER A 359 16.26 -6.74 -12.42
N VAL A 360 17.44 -7.37 -12.42
CA VAL A 360 18.68 -6.81 -11.84
C VAL A 360 19.05 -5.47 -12.48
N GLU A 361 18.85 -5.33 -13.79
CA GLU A 361 19.06 -4.09 -14.53
C GLU A 361 18.15 -2.97 -14.02
N GLN A 362 16.86 -3.28 -13.77
CA GLN A 362 15.90 -2.30 -13.29
C GLN A 362 16.20 -1.79 -11.87
N ILE A 363 16.82 -2.59 -11.00
CA ILE A 363 17.28 -2.14 -9.68
C ILE A 363 18.35 -1.05 -9.85
N GLY A 364 19.31 -1.27 -10.74
CA GLY A 364 20.35 -0.29 -11.05
C GLY A 364 19.78 0.99 -11.66
N GLN A 365 18.84 0.85 -12.59
CA GLN A 365 18.15 1.97 -13.24
C GLN A 365 17.33 2.78 -12.22
N LEU A 366 16.64 2.12 -11.29
CA LEU A 366 15.89 2.79 -10.24
C LEU A 366 16.80 3.62 -9.32
N LYS A 367 17.97 3.08 -8.94
CA LYS A 367 18.96 3.84 -8.19
C LYS A 367 19.43 5.09 -8.95
N ALA A 368 19.64 5.00 -10.27
CA ALA A 368 20.04 6.15 -11.08
C ALA A 368 18.96 7.23 -11.09
N ILE A 369 17.70 6.83 -11.24
CA ILE A 369 16.53 7.73 -11.17
C ILE A 369 16.48 8.44 -9.81
N TYR A 370 16.56 7.69 -8.71
CA TYR A 370 16.51 8.26 -7.36
C TYR A 370 17.69 9.19 -7.07
N THR A 371 18.89 8.86 -7.58
CA THR A 371 20.06 9.75 -7.48
C THR A 371 19.80 11.07 -8.20
N ARG A 372 19.24 11.03 -9.41
CA ARG A 372 18.88 12.24 -10.17
C ARG A 372 17.81 13.06 -9.45
N ILE A 373 16.78 12.43 -8.91
CA ILE A 373 15.75 13.12 -8.12
C ILE A 373 16.39 13.90 -6.96
N LEU A 374 17.30 13.28 -6.22
CA LEU A 374 17.99 13.95 -5.11
C LEU A 374 18.86 15.13 -5.63
N GLN A 375 19.62 14.93 -6.70
CA GLN A 375 20.44 15.98 -7.32
C GLN A 375 19.58 17.17 -7.76
N ASP A 376 18.52 16.92 -8.50
CA ASP A 376 17.65 17.98 -9.05
C ASP A 376 16.82 18.68 -7.95
N TYR A 377 16.46 17.97 -6.87
CA TYR A 377 15.77 18.57 -5.74
C TYR A 377 16.64 19.55 -4.94
N PHE A 378 17.92 19.24 -4.75
CA PHE A 378 18.82 20.05 -3.95
C PHE A 378 19.63 21.07 -4.78
N ALA A 379 19.50 21.06 -6.09
CA ALA A 379 20.14 22.02 -7.00
C ALA A 379 19.75 23.50 -6.75
#